data_16379ea928e5c6d6edf36bc0b00a92e7
#
_entry.id   16379ea928e5c6d6edf36bc0b00a92e7
#
_cell.length_a   1.000
_cell.length_b   1.000
_cell.length_c   1.000
_cell.angle_alpha   90.00
_cell.angle_beta   90.00
_cell.angle_gamma   90.00
#
_symmetry.space_group_name_H-M   'P 1'
#
loop_
_entity.id
_entity.type
_entity.pdbx_description
1 polymer ?
#
loop_
_entity_poly.entity_id
_entity_poly.type
_entity_poly.pdbx_seq_one_letter_code
_entity_poly.pdbx_strand_id
1 'polypeptide(L)'
;MRYFYWLAQTLMWPAVWILIRLFYRVEIRGRENLEKISPPLVIASNHKTLFDGFLILIALPWFSRFLPGRYMTEELHFRGPVLEFLRKAKLLKLFYLLTGGFPSYRGEGIERAIGHPLKFLQSKGTVLMFPEGRLAPGDGLGVFYNGTAALVAKSGAPILPFFIKIERRKIIITIGESFKLNTDSIETGTRILRDKIASLPH
;
A
#
# COMPACT_ATOMS: atom_id res chain seq x y z
N MET A 1 10.24 -7.05 -16.50
CA MET A 1 8.94 -6.78 -15.84
C MET A 1 8.88 -5.45 -15.06
N ARG A 2 9.96 -4.97 -14.41
CA ARG A 2 9.93 -3.70 -13.65
C ARG A 2 9.52 -2.49 -14.52
N TYR A 3 10.08 -2.35 -15.72
CA TYR A 3 9.75 -1.28 -16.66
C TYR A 3 8.30 -1.32 -17.15
N PHE A 4 7.73 -2.52 -17.31
CA PHE A 4 6.34 -2.69 -17.68
C PHE A 4 5.40 -2.13 -16.63
N TYR A 5 5.58 -2.50 -15.35
CA TYR A 5 4.75 -1.95 -14.25
C TYR A 5 4.96 -0.45 -14.08
N TRP A 6 6.20 0.03 -14.25
CA TRP A 6 6.49 1.44 -14.20
C TRP A 6 5.71 2.21 -15.28
N LEU A 7 5.75 1.73 -16.52
CA LEU A 7 5.02 2.34 -17.64
C LEU A 7 3.51 2.30 -17.40
N ALA A 8 2.96 1.13 -17.03
CA ALA A 8 1.54 0.97 -16.77
C ALA A 8 1.03 1.91 -15.67
N GLN A 9 1.73 1.97 -14.53
CA GLN A 9 1.36 2.86 -13.43
C GLN A 9 1.53 4.34 -13.79
N THR A 10 2.57 4.68 -14.55
CA THR A 10 2.81 6.05 -15.01
C THR A 10 1.71 6.53 -15.96
N LEU A 11 1.27 5.69 -16.89
CA LEU A 11 0.17 6.01 -17.81
C LEU A 11 -1.19 6.04 -17.11
N MET A 12 -1.38 5.16 -16.14
CA MET A 12 -2.63 5.09 -15.37
C MET A 12 -2.77 6.24 -14.35
N TRP A 13 -1.65 6.77 -13.83
CA TRP A 13 -1.65 7.79 -12.79
C TRP A 13 -2.55 9.00 -13.10
N PRO A 14 -2.42 9.69 -14.26
CA PRO A 14 -3.25 10.86 -14.57
C PRO A 14 -4.73 10.50 -14.70
N ALA A 15 -5.06 9.35 -15.27
CA ALA A 15 -6.44 8.90 -15.41
C ALA A 15 -7.08 8.65 -14.03
N VAL A 16 -6.38 7.95 -13.14
CA VAL A 16 -6.84 7.71 -11.76
C VAL A 16 -6.96 9.02 -10.99
N TRP A 17 -5.98 9.93 -11.14
CA TRP A 17 -5.98 11.23 -10.48
C TRP A 17 -7.18 12.09 -10.89
N ILE A 18 -7.47 12.15 -12.21
CA ILE A 18 -8.63 12.87 -12.74
C ILE A 18 -9.92 12.22 -12.23
N LEU A 19 -10.05 10.90 -12.37
CA LEU A 19 -11.25 10.17 -11.98
C LEU A 19 -11.59 10.37 -10.49
N ILE A 20 -10.60 10.27 -9.61
CA ILE A 20 -10.82 10.48 -8.18
C ILE A 20 -11.24 11.93 -7.90
N ARG A 21 -10.62 12.92 -8.55
CA ARG A 21 -10.95 14.34 -8.36
C ARG A 21 -12.29 14.78 -8.92
N LEU A 22 -12.86 14.03 -9.82
CA LEU A 22 -14.24 14.28 -10.29
C LEU A 22 -15.28 14.01 -9.18
N PHE A 23 -14.99 13.08 -8.28
CA PHE A 23 -15.91 12.66 -7.23
C PHE A 23 -15.50 13.12 -5.83
N TYR A 24 -14.19 13.35 -5.60
CA TYR A 24 -13.62 13.64 -4.30
C TYR A 24 -12.69 14.86 -4.34
N ARG A 25 -12.75 15.66 -3.30
CA ARG A 25 -11.70 16.64 -3.00
C ARG A 25 -10.52 15.92 -2.33
N VAL A 26 -9.38 15.85 -2.98
CA VAL A 26 -8.18 15.18 -2.46
C VAL A 26 -7.23 16.20 -1.86
N GLU A 27 -6.90 16.00 -0.60
CA GLU A 27 -5.89 16.75 0.17
C GLU A 27 -4.74 15.80 0.54
N ILE A 28 -3.51 16.19 0.22
CA ILE A 28 -2.32 15.41 0.53
C ILE A 28 -1.41 16.26 1.41
N ARG A 29 -1.08 15.75 2.59
CA ARG A 29 -0.25 16.39 3.61
C ARG A 29 1.07 15.63 3.76
N GLY A 30 2.15 16.33 4.10
CA GLY A 30 3.46 15.71 4.35
C GLY A 30 4.20 15.27 3.08
N ARG A 31 3.93 15.88 1.91
CA ARG A 31 4.64 15.56 0.66
C ARG A 31 6.15 15.80 0.75
N GLU A 32 6.58 16.73 1.56
CA GLU A 32 7.98 17.05 1.85
C GLU A 32 8.76 15.85 2.40
N ASN A 33 8.07 14.90 3.04
CA ASN A 33 8.69 13.68 3.55
C ASN A 33 9.13 12.72 2.42
N LEU A 34 8.57 12.87 1.22
CA LEU A 34 8.99 12.11 0.05
C LEU A 34 10.37 12.53 -0.47
N GLU A 35 10.78 13.77 -0.26
CA GLU A 35 12.05 14.29 -0.77
C GLU A 35 13.26 13.66 -0.07
N LYS A 36 13.08 13.29 1.19
CA LYS A 36 14.11 12.77 2.09
C LYS A 36 14.38 11.28 1.97
N ILE A 37 13.61 10.55 1.13
CA ILE A 37 13.69 9.10 1.06
C ILE A 37 13.69 8.56 -0.36
N SER A 38 14.30 7.40 -0.55
CA SER A 38 14.37 6.68 -1.82
C SER A 38 14.19 5.16 -1.62
N PRO A 39 13.74 4.42 -2.63
CA PRO A 39 13.69 2.96 -2.56
C PRO A 39 15.09 2.32 -2.32
N PRO A 40 15.14 1.16 -1.63
CA PRO A 40 14.00 0.30 -1.26
C PRO A 40 13.17 0.89 -0.14
N LEU A 41 11.86 0.74 -0.22
CA LEU A 41 10.92 1.40 0.70
C LEU A 41 9.67 0.55 0.91
N VAL A 42 9.21 0.47 2.16
CA VAL A 42 7.89 -0.04 2.50
C VAL A 42 6.97 1.15 2.80
N ILE A 43 5.93 1.33 2.00
CA ILE A 43 4.84 2.25 2.33
C ILE A 43 3.80 1.47 3.12
N ALA A 44 3.53 1.87 4.34
CA ALA A 44 2.55 1.22 5.20
C ALA A 44 1.38 2.15 5.50
N SER A 45 0.17 1.70 5.24
CA SER A 45 -1.06 2.50 5.40
C SER A 45 -2.16 1.72 6.07
N ASN A 46 -3.11 2.42 6.71
CA ASN A 46 -4.41 1.85 7.05
C ASN A 46 -5.17 1.44 5.78
N HIS A 47 -6.20 0.60 5.92
CA HIS A 47 -6.93 0.01 4.79
C HIS A 47 -8.44 0.27 4.92
N LYS A 48 -8.94 1.27 4.20
CA LYS A 48 -10.32 1.73 4.26
C LYS A 48 -11.17 1.24 3.09
N THR A 49 -10.57 1.17 1.91
CA THR A 49 -11.26 0.83 0.66
C THR A 49 -10.41 -0.05 -0.25
N LEU A 50 -11.04 -0.68 -1.24
CA LEU A 50 -10.33 -1.42 -2.29
C LEU A 50 -9.43 -0.52 -3.16
N PHE A 51 -9.64 0.80 -3.11
CA PHE A 51 -8.91 1.77 -3.93
C PHE A 51 -7.71 2.39 -3.22
N ASP A 52 -7.43 2.02 -1.97
CA ASP A 52 -6.36 2.65 -1.18
C ASP A 52 -4.98 2.54 -1.85
N GLY A 53 -4.71 1.43 -2.54
CA GLY A 53 -3.48 1.31 -3.32
C GLY A 53 -3.34 2.39 -4.40
N PHE A 54 -4.44 2.76 -5.05
CA PHE A 54 -4.45 3.85 -6.03
C PHE A 54 -4.37 5.22 -5.36
N LEU A 55 -5.00 5.39 -4.19
CA LEU A 55 -4.89 6.63 -3.41
C LEU A 55 -3.45 6.89 -2.99
N ILE A 56 -2.73 5.85 -2.57
CA ILE A 56 -1.30 5.96 -2.27
C ILE A 56 -0.52 6.29 -3.54
N LEU A 57 -0.77 5.60 -4.66
CA LEU A 57 -0.06 5.86 -5.91
C LEU A 57 -0.23 7.29 -6.41
N ILE A 58 -1.43 7.88 -6.33
CA ILE A 58 -1.67 9.27 -6.73
C ILE A 58 -1.12 10.30 -5.73
N ALA A 59 -0.86 9.90 -4.48
CA ALA A 59 -0.18 10.74 -3.51
C ALA A 59 1.32 10.87 -3.79
N LEU A 60 1.91 9.86 -4.45
CA LEU A 60 3.28 9.91 -4.95
C LEU A 60 3.38 10.84 -6.17
N PRO A 61 4.51 11.53 -6.38
CA PRO A 61 4.71 12.35 -7.57
C PRO A 61 4.63 11.52 -8.85
N TRP A 62 4.03 12.10 -9.88
CA TRP A 62 4.05 11.49 -11.21
C TRP A 62 5.49 11.32 -11.72
N PHE A 63 5.78 10.25 -12.43
CA PHE A 63 7.14 9.87 -12.84
C PHE A 63 8.14 9.69 -11.67
N SER A 64 7.64 9.42 -10.47
CA SER A 64 8.51 9.37 -9.29
C SER A 64 9.40 8.12 -9.24
N ARG A 65 10.52 8.25 -8.51
CA ARG A 65 11.42 7.14 -8.19
C ARG A 65 10.77 6.03 -7.35
N PHE A 66 9.59 6.27 -6.79
CA PHE A 66 8.81 5.31 -6.02
C PHE A 66 8.00 4.36 -6.88
N LEU A 67 7.86 4.65 -8.18
CA LEU A 67 7.19 3.76 -9.12
C LEU A 67 8.20 2.75 -9.72
N PRO A 68 7.77 1.53 -10.00
CA PRO A 68 6.45 0.99 -9.68
C PRO A 68 6.31 0.65 -8.19
N GLY A 69 5.20 1.05 -7.61
CA GLY A 69 4.76 0.53 -6.31
C GLY A 69 4.09 -0.82 -6.50
N ARG A 70 4.48 -1.84 -5.74
CA ARG A 70 3.86 -3.15 -5.78
C ARG A 70 3.11 -3.44 -4.48
N TYR A 71 1.97 -4.09 -4.58
CA TYR A 71 1.08 -4.32 -3.45
C TYR A 71 0.57 -5.76 -3.41
N MET A 72 0.29 -6.22 -2.20
CA MET A 72 -0.27 -7.54 -1.98
C MET A 72 -1.76 -7.54 -2.33
N THR A 73 -2.18 -8.52 -3.14
CA THR A 73 -3.58 -8.75 -3.49
C THR A 73 -4.05 -10.05 -2.89
N GLU A 74 -5.20 -10.04 -2.26
CA GLU A 74 -5.90 -11.24 -1.86
C GLU A 74 -6.88 -11.63 -2.99
N GLU A 75 -7.07 -12.91 -3.25
CA GLU A 75 -8.20 -13.39 -4.03
C GLU A 75 -9.46 -13.22 -3.18
N LEU A 76 -9.94 -11.98 -3.16
CA LEU A 76 -11.12 -11.60 -2.40
C LEU A 76 -12.34 -12.31 -2.98
N HIS A 77 -13.10 -12.92 -2.14
CA HIS A 77 -14.47 -13.30 -2.46
C HIS A 77 -15.31 -12.02 -2.49
N PHE A 78 -15.29 -11.36 -3.63
CA PHE A 78 -16.09 -10.16 -3.84
C PHE A 78 -17.57 -10.52 -3.76
N ARG A 79 -18.29 -9.84 -2.88
CA ARG A 79 -19.74 -9.91 -2.84
C ARG A 79 -20.30 -8.94 -3.88
N GLY A 80 -21.03 -9.47 -4.85
CA GLY A 80 -21.71 -8.68 -5.87
C GLY A 80 -21.57 -9.28 -7.28
N PRO A 81 -22.64 -9.25 -8.09
CA PRO A 81 -22.69 -9.96 -9.36
C PRO A 81 -21.66 -9.46 -10.38
N VAL A 82 -21.40 -8.15 -10.42
CA VAL A 82 -20.43 -7.57 -11.35
C VAL A 82 -18.99 -7.97 -11.00
N LEU A 83 -18.61 -7.87 -9.72
CA LEU A 83 -17.27 -8.23 -9.28
C LEU A 83 -17.03 -9.73 -9.39
N GLU A 84 -18.05 -10.54 -9.14
CA GLU A 84 -17.96 -11.99 -9.33
C GLU A 84 -17.81 -12.38 -10.82
N PHE A 85 -18.52 -11.68 -11.71
CA PHE A 85 -18.33 -11.84 -13.15
C PHE A 85 -16.90 -11.48 -13.58
N LEU A 86 -16.37 -10.34 -13.15
CA LEU A 86 -14.99 -9.92 -13.44
C LEU A 86 -13.96 -10.91 -12.90
N ARG A 87 -14.22 -11.51 -11.74
CA ARG A 87 -13.38 -12.57 -11.15
C ARG A 87 -13.42 -13.84 -12.00
N LYS A 88 -14.64 -14.34 -12.35
CA LYS A 88 -14.83 -15.53 -13.21
C LYS A 88 -14.18 -15.35 -14.59
N ALA A 89 -14.26 -14.15 -15.16
CA ALA A 89 -13.63 -13.78 -16.41
C ALA A 89 -12.10 -13.58 -16.29
N LYS A 90 -11.50 -13.79 -15.12
CA LYS A 90 -10.07 -13.55 -14.81
C LYS A 90 -9.59 -12.10 -15.07
N LEU A 91 -10.51 -11.17 -15.30
CA LEU A 91 -10.19 -9.76 -15.56
C LEU A 91 -9.59 -9.07 -14.33
N LEU A 92 -10.04 -9.43 -13.13
CA LEU A 92 -9.43 -8.93 -11.89
C LEU A 92 -7.99 -9.42 -11.73
N LYS A 93 -7.72 -10.70 -12.03
CA LYS A 93 -6.36 -11.23 -11.99
C LYS A 93 -5.45 -10.52 -12.99
N LEU A 94 -5.95 -10.32 -14.21
CA LEU A 94 -5.23 -9.54 -15.23
C LEU A 94 -4.98 -8.11 -14.77
N PHE A 95 -5.98 -7.45 -14.21
CA PHE A 95 -5.86 -6.11 -13.67
C PHE A 95 -4.77 -6.02 -12.59
N TYR A 96 -4.77 -6.91 -11.59
CA TYR A 96 -3.73 -6.95 -10.57
C TYR A 96 -2.34 -7.24 -11.15
N LEU A 97 -2.27 -8.15 -12.11
CA LEU A 97 -1.02 -8.43 -12.82
C LEU A 97 -0.49 -7.19 -13.53
N LEU A 98 -1.35 -6.44 -14.22
CA LEU A 98 -0.98 -5.24 -14.96
C LEU A 98 -0.59 -4.07 -14.02
N THR A 99 -1.26 -3.94 -12.89
CA THR A 99 -1.04 -2.84 -11.93
C THR A 99 0.06 -3.10 -10.89
N GLY A 100 0.68 -4.28 -10.91
CA GLY A 100 1.78 -4.62 -9.99
C GLY A 100 1.35 -5.36 -8.72
N GLY A 101 0.13 -5.89 -8.68
CA GLY A 101 -0.31 -6.77 -7.62
C GLY A 101 0.49 -8.08 -7.60
N PHE A 102 0.73 -8.64 -6.42
CA PHE A 102 1.26 -9.98 -6.23
C PHE A 102 0.37 -10.76 -5.24
N PRO A 103 0.30 -12.10 -5.38
CA PRO A 103 -0.61 -12.90 -4.56
C PRO A 103 -0.26 -12.84 -3.08
N SER A 104 -1.29 -12.79 -2.23
CA SER A 104 -1.19 -13.00 -0.79
C SER A 104 -1.22 -14.49 -0.47
N TYR A 105 -0.34 -14.92 0.42
CA TYR A 105 -0.29 -16.30 0.94
C TYR A 105 -0.73 -16.31 2.41
N ARG A 106 -1.92 -15.76 2.67
CA ARG A 106 -2.46 -15.69 4.02
C ARG A 106 -2.70 -17.10 4.59
N GLY A 107 -2.29 -17.32 5.85
CA GLY A 107 -2.41 -18.63 6.50
C GLY A 107 -1.31 -19.63 6.17
N GLU A 108 -0.41 -19.33 5.22
CA GLU A 108 0.69 -20.23 4.81
C GLU A 108 2.03 -19.89 5.48
N GLY A 109 1.98 -19.12 6.56
CA GLY A 109 3.16 -18.69 7.32
C GLY A 109 3.77 -17.37 6.82
N ILE A 110 4.45 -16.68 7.75
CA ILE A 110 5.03 -15.36 7.49
C ILE A 110 6.08 -15.42 6.38
N GLU A 111 6.92 -16.43 6.37
CA GLU A 111 8.00 -16.60 5.38
C GLU A 111 7.49 -16.59 3.94
N ARG A 112 6.41 -17.35 3.70
CA ARG A 112 5.80 -17.43 2.37
C ARG A 112 5.08 -16.14 2.01
N ALA A 113 4.40 -15.53 2.98
CA ALA A 113 3.68 -14.27 2.78
C ALA A 113 4.61 -13.11 2.38
N ILE A 114 5.81 -13.02 2.96
CA ILE A 114 6.75 -11.93 2.68
C ILE A 114 7.73 -12.24 1.55
N GLY A 115 7.78 -13.45 1.01
CA GLY A 115 8.77 -13.87 0.02
C GLY A 115 8.79 -13.03 -1.26
N HIS A 116 7.64 -12.72 -1.84
CA HIS A 116 7.53 -11.86 -3.02
C HIS A 116 7.90 -10.40 -2.73
N PRO A 117 7.31 -9.72 -1.73
CA PRO A 117 7.68 -8.36 -1.39
C PRO A 117 9.15 -8.21 -1.00
N LEU A 118 9.74 -9.19 -0.30
CA LEU A 118 11.15 -9.17 0.07
C LEU A 118 12.06 -9.15 -1.16
N LYS A 119 11.83 -10.03 -2.13
CA LYS A 119 12.59 -10.05 -3.40
C LYS A 119 12.48 -8.72 -4.14
N PHE A 120 11.31 -8.08 -4.08
CA PHE A 120 11.12 -6.80 -4.75
C PHE A 120 11.86 -5.66 -4.04
N LEU A 121 11.87 -5.63 -2.71
CA LEU A 121 12.68 -4.68 -1.93
C LEU A 121 14.17 -4.87 -2.18
N GLN A 122 14.66 -6.12 -2.26
CA GLN A 122 16.04 -6.44 -2.61
C GLN A 122 16.44 -5.89 -4.00
N SER A 123 15.48 -5.79 -4.92
CA SER A 123 15.67 -5.15 -6.23
C SER A 123 15.49 -3.62 -6.21
N LYS A 124 15.57 -2.99 -5.05
CA LYS A 124 15.38 -1.55 -4.82
C LYS A 124 13.99 -1.06 -5.27
N GLY A 125 12.95 -1.85 -4.98
CA GLY A 125 11.56 -1.50 -5.28
C GLY A 125 10.84 -0.83 -4.12
N THR A 126 9.60 -0.36 -4.40
CA THR A 126 8.66 0.16 -3.41
C THR A 126 7.53 -0.84 -3.19
N VAL A 127 7.30 -1.25 -1.97
CA VAL A 127 6.23 -2.18 -1.59
C VAL A 127 5.18 -1.44 -0.77
N LEU A 128 3.91 -1.56 -1.16
CA LEU A 128 2.78 -1.05 -0.41
C LEU A 128 2.22 -2.17 0.46
N MET A 129 2.10 -1.90 1.74
CA MET A 129 1.58 -2.84 2.74
C MET A 129 0.42 -2.22 3.50
N PHE A 130 -0.59 -3.02 3.72
CA PHE A 130 -1.70 -2.69 4.61
C PHE A 130 -1.60 -3.62 5.82
N PRO A 131 -1.01 -3.14 6.95
CA PRO A 131 -0.75 -4.01 8.10
C PRO A 131 -2.01 -4.63 8.72
N GLU A 132 -3.19 -4.02 8.49
CA GLU A 132 -4.49 -4.54 8.90
C GLU A 132 -4.86 -5.83 8.16
N GLY A 133 -4.25 -6.09 7.00
CA GLY A 133 -4.45 -7.28 6.18
C GLY A 133 -5.88 -7.48 5.67
N ARG A 134 -6.81 -6.62 5.99
CA ARG A 134 -8.21 -6.60 5.56
C ARG A 134 -8.75 -5.18 5.60
N LEU A 135 -9.85 -4.95 4.92
CA LEU A 135 -10.55 -3.67 5.02
C LEU A 135 -11.03 -3.46 6.46
N ALA A 136 -10.71 -2.29 7.01
CA ALA A 136 -11.20 -1.84 8.31
C ALA A 136 -12.04 -0.56 8.11
N PRO A 137 -13.31 -0.68 7.66
CA PRO A 137 -14.18 0.46 7.47
C PRO A 137 -14.51 1.12 8.80
N GLY A 138 -14.81 2.41 8.77
CA GLY A 138 -15.10 3.22 9.96
C GLY A 138 -13.91 4.04 10.42
N ASP A 139 -14.07 4.76 11.53
CA ASP A 139 -13.04 5.61 12.09
C ASP A 139 -12.02 4.80 12.89
N GLY A 140 -10.75 5.13 12.76
CA GLY A 140 -9.65 4.49 13.49
C GLY A 140 -8.96 3.35 12.73
N LEU A 141 -8.00 2.72 13.40
CA LEU A 141 -7.19 1.62 12.88
C LEU A 141 -7.71 0.28 13.35
N GLY A 142 -7.69 -0.70 12.47
CA GLY A 142 -7.93 -2.09 12.81
C GLY A 142 -6.75 -2.74 13.57
N VAL A 143 -6.83 -4.05 13.74
CA VAL A 143 -5.73 -4.86 14.30
C VAL A 143 -4.64 -5.01 13.24
N PHE A 144 -3.38 -4.74 13.63
CA PHE A 144 -2.22 -4.94 12.76
C PHE A 144 -1.68 -6.36 12.90
N TYR A 145 -1.35 -6.97 11.77
CA TYR A 145 -0.69 -8.26 11.70
C TYR A 145 0.82 -8.11 11.51
N ASN A 146 1.55 -9.12 11.91
CA ASN A 146 3.02 -9.13 11.97
C ASN A 146 3.73 -9.12 10.60
N GLY A 147 3.02 -9.32 9.49
CA GLY A 147 3.63 -9.46 8.15
C GLY A 147 4.46 -8.25 7.70
N THR A 148 4.00 -7.04 7.98
CA THR A 148 4.73 -5.82 7.60
C THR A 148 5.99 -5.64 8.44
N ALA A 149 5.91 -5.85 9.76
CA ALA A 149 7.07 -5.77 10.64
C ALA A 149 8.12 -6.84 10.30
N ALA A 150 7.69 -8.09 10.02
CA ALA A 150 8.56 -9.17 9.59
C ALA A 150 9.26 -8.88 8.25
N LEU A 151 8.54 -8.30 7.28
CA LEU A 151 9.12 -7.88 6.01
C LEU A 151 10.21 -6.84 6.20
N VAL A 152 9.95 -5.84 7.04
CA VAL A 152 10.90 -4.76 7.32
C VAL A 152 12.11 -5.27 8.10
N ALA A 153 11.91 -6.12 9.11
CA ALA A 153 12.99 -6.73 9.86
C ALA A 153 13.94 -7.52 8.95
N LYS A 154 13.40 -8.29 8.00
CA LYS A 154 14.22 -9.06 7.03
C LYS A 154 14.87 -8.23 5.94
N SER A 155 14.21 -7.18 5.47
CA SER A 155 14.72 -6.37 4.37
C SER A 155 15.64 -5.23 4.79
N GLY A 156 15.54 -4.77 6.04
CA GLY A 156 16.19 -3.55 6.53
C GLY A 156 15.65 -2.27 5.85
N ALA A 157 14.56 -2.37 5.06
CA ALA A 157 13.99 -1.24 4.35
C ALA A 157 13.33 -0.27 5.33
N PRO A 158 13.45 1.06 5.12
CA PRO A 158 12.71 2.04 5.90
C PRO A 158 11.21 1.93 5.61
N ILE A 159 10.41 2.39 6.57
CA ILE A 159 8.96 2.51 6.45
C ILE A 159 8.59 3.97 6.22
N LEU A 160 7.71 4.22 5.28
CA LEU A 160 7.03 5.50 5.11
C LEU A 160 5.56 5.31 5.50
N PRO A 161 5.13 5.87 6.64
CA PRO A 161 3.78 5.68 7.11
C PRO A 161 2.80 6.62 6.38
N PHE A 162 1.67 6.08 5.99
CA PHE A 162 0.55 6.80 5.40
C PHE A 162 -0.70 6.62 6.26
N PHE A 163 -1.54 7.66 6.27
CA PHE A 163 -2.89 7.55 6.81
C PHE A 163 -3.90 8.08 5.80
N ILE A 164 -4.92 7.29 5.50
CA ILE A 164 -6.01 7.62 4.58
C ILE A 164 -7.28 7.82 5.40
N LYS A 165 -7.88 9.02 5.28
CA LYS A 165 -9.18 9.35 5.84
C LYS A 165 -10.13 9.72 4.71
N ILE A 166 -11.34 9.17 4.73
CA ILE A 166 -12.38 9.43 3.74
C ILE A 166 -13.60 9.98 4.44
N GLU A 167 -13.94 11.21 4.16
CA GLU A 167 -15.09 11.92 4.74
C GLU A 167 -16.01 12.40 3.61
N ARG A 168 -17.16 11.76 3.44
CA ARG A 168 -18.12 12.09 2.39
C ARG A 168 -17.43 12.21 1.01
N ARG A 169 -17.19 13.45 0.54
CA ARG A 169 -16.53 13.77 -0.74
C ARG A 169 -15.09 14.29 -0.57
N LYS A 170 -14.50 14.10 0.59
CA LYS A 170 -13.12 14.53 0.88
C LYS A 170 -12.26 13.30 1.20
N ILE A 171 -11.10 13.23 0.59
CA ILE A 171 -10.05 12.24 0.88
C ILE A 171 -8.85 13.01 1.40
N ILE A 172 -8.40 12.68 2.60
CA ILE A 172 -7.18 13.22 3.19
C ILE A 172 -6.16 12.08 3.23
N ILE A 173 -4.99 12.32 2.64
CA ILE A 173 -3.87 11.39 2.67
C ILE A 173 -2.72 12.09 3.39
N THR A 174 -2.35 11.57 4.54
CA THR A 174 -1.24 12.11 5.33
C THR A 174 -0.03 11.19 5.19
N ILE A 175 1.11 11.77 4.83
CA ILE A 175 2.40 11.11 4.67
C ILE A 175 3.27 11.50 5.86
N GLY A 176 3.64 10.54 6.70
CA GLY A 176 4.50 10.78 7.85
C GLY A 176 5.99 10.76 7.50
N GLU A 177 6.82 11.03 8.48
CA GLU A 177 8.27 10.88 8.36
C GLU A 177 8.66 9.41 8.27
N SER A 178 9.63 9.10 7.42
CA SER A 178 10.15 7.75 7.30
C SER A 178 10.96 7.35 8.54
N PHE A 179 10.87 6.08 8.91
CA PHE A 179 11.60 5.53 10.04
C PHE A 179 12.06 4.10 9.78
N LYS A 180 13.00 3.62 10.58
CA LYS A 180 13.42 2.21 10.62
C LYS A 180 12.92 1.56 11.89
N LEU A 181 12.58 0.28 11.80
CA LEU A 181 12.31 -0.52 12.99
C LEU A 181 13.64 -0.99 13.60
N ASN A 182 13.95 -0.47 14.77
CA ASN A 182 15.14 -0.85 15.55
C ASN A 182 14.67 -1.74 16.72
N THR A 183 14.23 -2.94 16.43
CA THR A 183 13.78 -3.93 17.42
C THR A 183 13.92 -5.33 16.86
N ASP A 184 14.28 -6.28 17.71
CA ASP A 184 14.41 -7.70 17.38
C ASP A 184 13.05 -8.43 17.50
N SER A 185 12.06 -7.83 18.18
CA SER A 185 10.73 -8.40 18.32
C SER A 185 9.79 -7.91 17.22
N ILE A 186 9.23 -8.83 16.46
CA ILE A 186 8.26 -8.54 15.39
C ILE A 186 6.98 -7.93 15.99
N GLU A 187 6.55 -8.41 17.16
CA GLU A 187 5.37 -7.89 17.86
C GLU A 187 5.57 -6.43 18.30
N THR A 188 6.75 -6.14 18.86
CA THR A 188 7.13 -4.77 19.22
C THR A 188 7.20 -3.88 17.98
N GLY A 189 7.78 -4.37 16.89
CA GLY A 189 7.82 -3.67 15.60
C GLY A 189 6.42 -3.38 15.06
N THR A 190 5.50 -4.33 15.17
CA THR A 190 4.09 -4.16 14.76
C THR A 190 3.40 -3.08 15.59
N ARG A 191 3.64 -3.04 16.91
CA ARG A 191 3.09 -1.99 17.80
C ARG A 191 3.65 -0.61 17.45
N ILE A 192 4.97 -0.50 17.28
CA ILE A 192 5.61 0.77 16.87
C ILE A 192 5.03 1.27 15.55
N LEU A 193 4.88 0.39 14.56
CA LEU A 193 4.29 0.73 13.26
C LEU A 193 2.87 1.25 13.43
N ARG A 194 2.05 0.58 14.25
CA ARG A 194 0.67 1.00 14.52
C ARG A 194 0.61 2.37 15.16
N ASP A 195 1.43 2.60 16.18
CA ASP A 195 1.47 3.88 16.92
C ASP A 195 1.95 5.03 16.01
N LYS A 196 2.93 4.77 15.14
CA LYS A 196 3.39 5.74 14.13
C LYS A 196 2.31 6.11 13.13
N ILE A 197 1.51 5.16 12.65
CA ILE A 197 0.39 5.46 11.73
C ILE A 197 -0.74 6.14 12.50
N ALA A 198 -1.05 5.72 13.72
CA ALA A 198 -2.08 6.32 14.57
C ALA A 198 -1.79 7.79 14.95
N SER A 199 -0.52 8.15 15.08
CA SER A 199 -0.09 9.51 15.45
C SER A 199 -0.13 10.51 14.28
N LEU A 200 -0.39 10.06 13.06
CA LEU A 200 -0.48 10.97 11.91
C LEU A 200 -1.72 11.85 12.00
N PRO A 201 -1.59 13.16 11.70
CA PRO A 201 -2.74 14.07 11.70
C PRO A 201 -3.79 13.64 10.66
N HIS A 202 -5.03 13.56 11.07
CA HIS A 202 -6.15 13.09 10.22
C HIS A 202 -7.44 13.88 10.44
#